data_79f2eeaadda1cb81ab32b0beff8f3ca0
#
_entry.id   79f2eeaadda1cb81ab32b0beff8f3ca0
#
_cell.length_a   1.000
_cell.length_b   1.000
_cell.length_c   1.000
_cell.angle_alpha   90.00
_cell.angle_beta   90.00
_cell.angle_gamma   90.00
#
_symmetry.space_group_name_H-M   'P 1'
#
loop_
_entity.id
_entity.type
_entity.pdbx_description
1 polymer ?
#
loop_
_entity_poly.entity_id
_entity_poly.type
_entity_poly.pdbx_seq_one_letter_code
_entity_poly.pdbx_strand_id
1 'polypeptide(L)'
;VSTILFFASFNMIVPELPEYLTSLGGKDFKGLIISLFTLTAMISRPFSGKLTDMLGRKPVMMIGGIVCFVCSMFYPILSTVAGFLLLRLLHGFSTGFSPTGVAAYITDTIPSNKRGEAMGWIGTSGALGMAGGPAVGGAVANNFGLDVMFYLSSFFALVSVCILFGMSETLKEKKEVTWRFLKIAKKDLIEPLVIAPALVMLLTAYSYGTAFTLLPDFGSFVGIKNKGLLFTFLTVSSLLIRLLAGRASDRYGRVAVLKLSVPLMLLAMLTFGFAINSFMLIVGSVLYGLAQGSTS
;
A
#
# COMPACT_ATOMS: atom_id res chain seq x y z
N VAL A 1 -6.12 4.19 -14.64
CA VAL A 1 -7.39 4.29 -13.88
C VAL A 1 -7.56 3.08 -12.96
N SER A 2 -7.50 1.83 -13.47
CA SER A 2 -7.63 0.62 -12.62
C SER A 2 -6.67 0.64 -11.41
N THR A 3 -5.40 0.98 -11.61
CA THR A 3 -4.39 1.09 -10.54
C THR A 3 -4.79 2.12 -9.48
N ILE A 4 -5.29 3.30 -9.90
CA ILE A 4 -5.75 4.34 -8.96
C ILE A 4 -6.89 3.81 -8.10
N LEU A 5 -7.90 3.20 -8.71
CA LEU A 5 -9.07 2.66 -8.00
C LEU A 5 -8.71 1.52 -7.06
N PHE A 6 -7.80 0.62 -7.49
CA PHE A 6 -7.29 -0.46 -6.65
C PHE A 6 -6.58 0.07 -5.40
N PHE A 7 -5.64 1.03 -5.58
CA PHE A 7 -4.91 1.62 -4.46
C PHE A 7 -5.83 2.49 -3.59
N ALA A 8 -6.78 3.22 -4.16
CA ALA A 8 -7.76 3.98 -3.41
C ALA A 8 -8.66 3.06 -2.56
N SER A 9 -9.11 1.93 -3.12
CA SER A 9 -9.96 0.97 -2.43
C SER A 9 -9.36 0.53 -1.09
N PHE A 10 -8.22 -0.14 -1.09
CA PHE A 10 -7.69 -0.68 0.17
C PHE A 10 -7.08 0.39 1.10
N ASN A 11 -6.60 1.53 0.57
CA ASN A 11 -6.12 2.63 1.41
C ASN A 11 -7.25 3.44 2.06
N MET A 12 -8.43 3.49 1.43
CA MET A 12 -9.61 4.17 1.95
C MET A 12 -10.01 3.71 3.35
N ILE A 13 -9.89 2.42 3.61
CA ILE A 13 -10.31 1.81 4.87
C ILE A 13 -9.25 1.95 5.98
N VAL A 14 -7.96 2.07 5.63
CA VAL A 14 -6.84 1.98 6.58
C VAL A 14 -6.96 2.92 7.79
N PRO A 15 -7.32 4.21 7.65
CA PRO A 15 -7.40 5.13 8.78
C PRO A 15 -8.48 4.79 9.81
N GLU A 16 -9.52 4.08 9.39
CA GLU A 16 -10.69 3.77 10.22
C GLU A 16 -10.61 2.37 10.87
N LEU A 17 -9.71 1.50 10.39
CA LEU A 17 -9.56 0.13 10.91
C LEU A 17 -9.22 0.06 12.41
N PRO A 18 -8.36 0.92 13.00
CA PRO A 18 -8.07 0.86 14.43
C PRO A 18 -9.29 1.15 15.30
N GLU A 19 -10.14 2.09 14.89
CA GLU A 19 -11.39 2.39 15.58
C GLU A 19 -12.41 1.26 15.40
N TYR A 20 -12.57 0.78 14.19
CA TYR A 20 -13.45 -0.36 13.89
C TYR A 20 -13.05 -1.61 14.69
N LEU A 21 -11.78 -1.98 14.73
CA LEU A 21 -11.32 -3.11 15.54
C LEU A 21 -11.58 -2.89 17.04
N THR A 22 -11.43 -1.65 17.51
CA THR A 22 -11.73 -1.30 18.93
C THR A 22 -13.22 -1.47 19.25
N SER A 23 -14.12 -1.07 18.34
CA SER A 23 -15.57 -1.26 18.52
C SER A 23 -15.97 -2.74 18.58
N LEU A 24 -15.21 -3.62 17.94
CA LEU A 24 -15.38 -5.07 18.02
C LEU A 24 -14.80 -5.70 19.31
N GLY A 25 -14.16 -4.91 20.18
CA GLY A 25 -13.49 -5.38 21.40
C GLY A 25 -12.03 -5.79 21.20
N GLY A 26 -11.43 -5.54 20.03
CA GLY A 26 -10.07 -5.95 19.67
C GLY A 26 -8.98 -4.91 19.89
N LYS A 27 -9.12 -4.00 20.86
CA LYS A 27 -8.17 -2.88 21.12
C LYS A 27 -6.71 -3.32 21.21
N ASP A 28 -6.46 -4.46 21.82
CA ASP A 28 -5.09 -4.98 22.06
C ASP A 28 -4.44 -5.54 20.79
N PHE A 29 -5.22 -5.76 19.73
CA PHE A 29 -4.77 -6.36 18.48
C PHE A 29 -4.51 -5.34 17.35
N LYS A 30 -4.51 -4.02 17.64
CA LYS A 30 -4.30 -2.97 16.62
C LYS A 30 -3.01 -3.16 15.80
N GLY A 31 -1.94 -3.61 16.42
CA GLY A 31 -0.67 -3.92 15.72
C GLY A 31 -0.81 -4.99 14.63
N LEU A 32 -1.80 -5.89 14.76
CA LEU A 32 -2.05 -6.95 13.78
C LEU A 32 -2.73 -6.43 12.51
N ILE A 33 -3.33 -5.24 12.51
CA ILE A 33 -4.02 -4.63 11.37
C ILE A 33 -3.09 -4.55 10.14
N ILE A 34 -1.91 -3.99 10.32
CA ILE A 34 -0.93 -3.81 9.24
C ILE A 34 -0.04 -5.05 9.10
N SER A 35 0.37 -5.67 10.22
CA SER A 35 1.31 -6.78 10.18
C SER A 35 0.74 -8.04 9.50
N LEU A 36 -0.51 -8.44 9.75
CA LEU A 36 -1.12 -9.58 9.06
C LEU A 36 -1.29 -9.32 7.56
N PHE A 37 -1.71 -8.11 7.20
CA PHE A 37 -1.85 -7.70 5.81
C PHE A 37 -0.51 -7.74 5.07
N THR A 38 0.54 -7.14 5.64
CA THR A 38 1.87 -7.10 5.02
C THR A 38 2.56 -8.46 5.01
N LEU A 39 2.35 -9.29 6.04
CA LEU A 39 2.85 -10.65 6.10
C LEU A 39 2.34 -11.47 4.91
N THR A 40 1.03 -11.45 4.68
CA THR A 40 0.43 -12.18 3.55
C THR A 40 0.84 -11.59 2.21
N ALA A 41 0.91 -10.27 2.09
CA ALA A 41 1.42 -9.61 0.89
C ALA A 41 2.87 -10.04 0.58
N MET A 42 3.73 -10.13 1.59
CA MET A 42 5.12 -10.57 1.45
C MET A 42 5.20 -12.03 1.00
N ILE A 43 4.50 -12.94 1.70
CA ILE A 43 4.50 -14.37 1.40
C ILE A 43 3.93 -14.65 -0.01
N SER A 44 2.93 -13.91 -0.43
CA SER A 44 2.26 -14.13 -1.72
C SER A 44 3.06 -13.63 -2.93
N ARG A 45 3.98 -12.67 -2.78
CA ARG A 45 4.75 -12.09 -3.92
C ARG A 45 5.57 -13.10 -4.72
N PRO A 46 6.34 -14.03 -4.12
CA PRO A 46 7.07 -15.03 -4.89
C PRO A 46 6.14 -15.95 -5.71
N PHE A 47 4.96 -16.26 -5.16
CA PHE A 47 3.97 -17.08 -5.85
C PHE A 47 3.28 -16.30 -6.96
N SER A 48 2.87 -15.06 -6.70
CA SER A 48 2.22 -14.22 -7.71
C SER A 48 3.16 -13.93 -8.88
N GLY A 49 4.46 -13.73 -8.65
CA GLY A 49 5.46 -13.60 -9.71
C GLY A 49 5.48 -14.81 -10.64
N LYS A 50 5.61 -16.02 -10.06
CA LYS A 50 5.59 -17.26 -10.86
C LYS A 50 4.26 -17.49 -11.58
N LEU A 51 3.13 -17.23 -10.90
CA LEU A 51 1.81 -17.34 -11.52
C LEU A 51 1.61 -16.35 -12.66
N THR A 52 2.19 -15.16 -12.55
CA THR A 52 2.20 -14.16 -13.62
C THR A 52 2.87 -14.69 -14.89
N ASP A 53 3.95 -15.47 -14.75
CA ASP A 53 4.70 -16.05 -15.87
C ASP A 53 4.07 -17.35 -16.43
N MET A 54 3.12 -17.94 -15.71
CA MET A 54 2.47 -19.20 -16.11
C MET A 54 1.03 -18.99 -16.56
N LEU A 55 0.20 -18.34 -15.75
CA LEU A 55 -1.23 -18.13 -16.03
C LEU A 55 -1.49 -16.91 -16.90
N GLY A 56 -0.59 -15.92 -16.84
CA GLY A 56 -0.73 -14.63 -17.49
C GLY A 56 -0.81 -13.46 -16.52
N ARG A 57 -0.60 -12.27 -17.08
CA ARG A 57 -0.54 -11.02 -16.33
C ARG A 57 -1.93 -10.60 -15.86
N LYS A 58 -2.89 -10.62 -16.78
CA LYS A 58 -4.28 -10.25 -16.52
C LYS A 58 -4.95 -11.11 -15.43
N PRO A 59 -4.91 -12.46 -15.44
CA PRO A 59 -5.48 -13.27 -14.37
C PRO A 59 -4.93 -12.94 -13.00
N VAL A 60 -3.62 -12.71 -12.87
CA VAL A 60 -2.98 -12.39 -11.58
C VAL A 60 -3.42 -11.02 -11.07
N MET A 61 -3.53 -10.01 -11.96
CA MET A 61 -4.10 -8.70 -11.62
C MET A 61 -5.54 -8.83 -11.12
N MET A 62 -6.35 -9.63 -11.81
CA MET A 62 -7.76 -9.88 -11.46
C MET A 62 -7.90 -10.59 -10.13
N ILE A 63 -7.09 -11.61 -9.84
CA ILE A 63 -7.09 -12.29 -8.53
C ILE A 63 -6.87 -11.26 -7.42
N GLY A 64 -5.86 -10.40 -7.55
CA GLY A 64 -5.61 -9.36 -6.56
C GLY A 64 -6.79 -8.38 -6.38
N GLY A 65 -7.41 -7.95 -7.48
CA GLY A 65 -8.59 -7.08 -7.45
C GLY A 65 -9.82 -7.75 -6.83
N ILE A 66 -10.08 -9.02 -7.18
CA ILE A 66 -11.21 -9.81 -6.63
C ILE A 66 -11.03 -10.02 -5.12
N VAL A 67 -9.83 -10.36 -4.66
CA VAL A 67 -9.55 -10.49 -3.22
C VAL A 67 -9.79 -9.17 -2.50
N CYS A 68 -9.37 -8.04 -3.07
CA CYS A 68 -9.64 -6.71 -2.51
C CYS A 68 -11.15 -6.43 -2.42
N PHE A 69 -11.89 -6.70 -3.50
CA PHE A 69 -13.34 -6.56 -3.56
C PHE A 69 -14.05 -7.39 -2.49
N VAL A 70 -13.76 -8.69 -2.45
CA VAL A 70 -14.40 -9.63 -1.51
C VAL A 70 -14.07 -9.25 -0.06
N CYS A 71 -12.79 -9.03 0.27
CA CYS A 71 -12.41 -8.68 1.63
C CYS A 71 -13.07 -7.37 2.08
N SER A 72 -13.09 -6.32 1.23
CA SER A 72 -13.74 -5.06 1.57
C SER A 72 -15.24 -5.22 1.81
N MET A 73 -15.91 -6.07 1.04
CA MET A 73 -17.33 -6.36 1.19
C MET A 73 -17.65 -7.09 2.50
N PHE A 74 -16.73 -7.93 2.99
CA PHE A 74 -16.99 -8.78 4.15
C PHE A 74 -16.66 -8.12 5.50
N TYR A 75 -15.96 -6.95 5.55
CA TYR A 75 -15.69 -6.27 6.83
C TYR A 75 -16.94 -5.95 7.65
N PRO A 76 -18.04 -5.40 7.09
CA PRO A 76 -19.26 -5.16 7.86
C PRO A 76 -19.95 -6.44 8.30
N ILE A 77 -19.77 -7.54 7.56
CA ILE A 77 -20.47 -8.82 7.78
C ILE A 77 -19.78 -9.63 8.89
N LEU A 78 -18.43 -9.70 8.85
CA LEU A 78 -17.65 -10.45 9.84
C LEU A 78 -17.32 -9.56 11.06
N SER A 79 -18.33 -9.18 11.81
CA SER A 79 -18.27 -8.25 12.94
C SER A 79 -17.70 -8.88 14.23
N THR A 80 -16.65 -9.69 14.11
CA THR A 80 -15.91 -10.26 15.24
C THR A 80 -14.42 -9.95 15.10
N VAL A 81 -13.67 -9.89 16.22
CA VAL A 81 -12.21 -9.68 16.21
C VAL A 81 -11.52 -10.73 15.35
N ALA A 82 -11.85 -12.00 15.51
CA ALA A 82 -11.26 -13.09 14.73
C ALA A 82 -11.60 -12.98 13.22
N GLY A 83 -12.84 -12.67 12.88
CA GLY A 83 -13.28 -12.44 11.50
C GLY A 83 -12.54 -11.25 10.86
N PHE A 84 -12.41 -10.16 11.58
CA PHE A 84 -11.64 -8.99 11.12
C PHE A 84 -10.17 -9.34 10.86
N LEU A 85 -9.50 -10.02 11.79
CA LEU A 85 -8.08 -10.40 11.64
C LEU A 85 -7.89 -11.39 10.48
N LEU A 86 -8.83 -12.33 10.29
CA LEU A 86 -8.84 -13.23 9.14
C LEU A 86 -8.96 -12.44 7.83
N LEU A 87 -9.89 -11.47 7.77
CA LEU A 87 -10.02 -10.60 6.59
C LEU A 87 -8.74 -9.79 6.34
N ARG A 88 -8.06 -9.27 7.38
CA ARG A 88 -6.78 -8.59 7.22
C ARG A 88 -5.71 -9.51 6.62
N LEU A 89 -5.65 -10.76 7.11
CA LEU A 89 -4.74 -11.77 6.57
C LEU A 89 -5.05 -12.05 5.08
N LEU A 90 -6.30 -12.31 4.74
CA LEU A 90 -6.70 -12.60 3.35
C LEU A 90 -6.53 -11.37 2.44
N HIS A 91 -6.86 -10.18 2.92
CA HIS A 91 -6.78 -8.96 2.13
C HIS A 91 -5.34 -8.64 1.67
N GLY A 92 -4.32 -9.07 2.43
CA GLY A 92 -2.92 -8.93 2.06
C GLY A 92 -2.56 -9.56 0.70
N PHE A 93 -3.24 -10.66 0.31
CA PHE A 93 -3.04 -11.26 -1.02
C PHE A 93 -3.30 -10.27 -2.15
N SER A 94 -4.24 -9.34 -1.99
CA SER A 94 -4.59 -8.36 -3.04
C SER A 94 -3.37 -7.55 -3.49
N THR A 95 -2.56 -7.06 -2.54
CA THR A 95 -1.36 -6.26 -2.82
C THR A 95 -0.13 -7.09 -3.15
N GLY A 96 -0.16 -8.38 -2.86
CA GLY A 96 0.85 -9.33 -3.33
C GLY A 96 0.66 -9.73 -4.81
N PHE A 97 -0.58 -9.72 -5.30
CA PHE A 97 -0.93 -10.18 -6.65
C PHE A 97 -1.07 -9.04 -7.66
N SER A 98 -1.97 -8.09 -7.42
CA SER A 98 -2.32 -7.07 -8.42
C SER A 98 -1.13 -6.23 -8.88
N PRO A 99 -0.28 -5.62 -8.02
CA PRO A 99 0.87 -4.84 -8.46
C PRO A 99 1.92 -5.65 -9.21
N THR A 100 2.10 -6.94 -8.85
CA THR A 100 3.04 -7.84 -9.53
C THR A 100 2.61 -8.07 -10.99
N GLY A 101 1.32 -8.36 -11.20
CA GLY A 101 0.75 -8.51 -12.54
C GLY A 101 0.84 -7.22 -13.36
N VAL A 102 0.55 -6.05 -12.74
CA VAL A 102 0.64 -4.74 -13.40
C VAL A 102 2.07 -4.47 -13.88
N ALA A 103 3.08 -4.69 -13.03
CA ALA A 103 4.48 -4.46 -13.39
C ALA A 103 4.92 -5.34 -14.56
N ALA A 104 4.54 -6.62 -14.56
CA ALA A 104 4.85 -7.54 -15.65
C ALA A 104 4.11 -7.17 -16.96
N TYR A 105 2.83 -6.79 -16.86
CA TYR A 105 2.03 -6.35 -18.01
C TYR A 105 2.66 -5.15 -18.73
N ILE A 106 3.11 -4.15 -17.98
CA ILE A 106 3.81 -3.00 -18.53
C ILE A 106 5.12 -3.37 -19.19
N THR A 107 5.88 -4.27 -18.57
CA THR A 107 7.16 -4.74 -19.11
C THR A 107 6.98 -5.45 -20.44
N ASP A 108 5.86 -6.13 -20.64
CA ASP A 108 5.54 -6.81 -21.92
C ASP A 108 5.02 -5.84 -22.99
N THR A 109 4.25 -4.82 -22.58
CA THR A 109 3.50 -3.95 -23.50
C THR A 109 4.34 -2.77 -23.97
N ILE A 110 5.25 -2.27 -23.12
CA ILE A 110 6.00 -1.03 -23.36
C ILE A 110 7.42 -1.34 -23.85
N PRO A 111 7.91 -0.68 -24.93
CA PRO A 111 9.28 -0.81 -25.40
C PRO A 111 10.29 -0.50 -24.29
N SER A 112 11.46 -1.18 -24.33
CA SER A 112 12.48 -1.11 -23.28
C SER A 112 12.94 0.31 -22.96
N ASN A 113 13.03 1.18 -23.96
CA ASN A 113 13.45 2.59 -23.82
C ASN A 113 12.40 3.51 -23.16
N LYS A 114 11.15 3.05 -22.97
CA LYS A 114 10.05 3.80 -22.33
C LYS A 114 9.53 3.13 -21.05
N ARG A 115 10.10 2.00 -20.63
CA ARG A 115 9.66 1.27 -19.44
C ARG A 115 9.78 2.10 -18.16
N GLY A 116 10.85 2.88 -18.02
CA GLY A 116 11.03 3.75 -16.86
C GLY A 116 9.94 4.81 -16.74
N GLU A 117 9.58 5.46 -17.83
CA GLU A 117 8.48 6.42 -17.89
C GLU A 117 7.14 5.76 -17.53
N ALA A 118 6.83 4.61 -18.12
CA ALA A 118 5.60 3.88 -17.84
C ALA A 118 5.50 3.42 -16.39
N MET A 119 6.59 2.95 -15.79
CA MET A 119 6.65 2.61 -14.36
C MET A 119 6.47 3.85 -13.47
N GLY A 120 6.99 5.00 -13.88
CA GLY A 120 6.75 6.29 -13.22
C GLY A 120 5.26 6.64 -13.20
N TRP A 121 4.57 6.50 -14.32
CA TRP A 121 3.11 6.73 -14.41
C TRP A 121 2.31 5.78 -13.52
N ILE A 122 2.72 4.50 -13.41
CA ILE A 122 2.08 3.54 -12.49
C ILE A 122 2.33 3.95 -11.03
N GLY A 123 3.57 4.30 -10.68
CA GLY A 123 3.90 4.80 -9.37
C GLY A 123 3.06 6.02 -8.97
N THR A 124 2.93 6.99 -9.90
CA THR A 124 2.08 8.17 -9.73
C THR A 124 0.60 7.78 -9.57
N SER A 125 0.10 6.84 -10.38
CA SER A 125 -1.28 6.34 -10.26
C SER A 125 -1.53 5.68 -8.90
N GLY A 126 -0.58 4.86 -8.42
CA GLY A 126 -0.65 4.26 -7.08
C GLY A 126 -0.69 5.33 -5.98
N ALA A 127 0.20 6.31 -6.07
CA ALA A 127 0.28 7.39 -5.10
C ALA A 127 -0.97 8.28 -5.08
N LEU A 128 -1.60 8.54 -6.23
CA LEU A 128 -2.90 9.23 -6.29
C LEU A 128 -4.00 8.44 -5.56
N GLY A 129 -4.03 7.12 -5.75
CA GLY A 129 -4.95 6.25 -5.01
C GLY A 129 -4.69 6.25 -3.50
N MET A 130 -3.40 6.20 -3.11
CA MET A 130 -2.98 6.26 -1.70
C MET A 130 -3.26 7.60 -1.03
N ALA A 131 -3.22 8.71 -1.75
CA ALA A 131 -3.55 10.04 -1.24
C ALA A 131 -5.06 10.28 -1.16
N GLY A 132 -5.77 9.96 -2.25
CA GLY A 132 -7.20 10.21 -2.38
C GLY A 132 -8.07 9.23 -1.60
N GLY A 133 -7.67 7.95 -1.56
CA GLY A 133 -8.41 6.90 -0.86
C GLY A 133 -8.73 7.26 0.58
N PRO A 134 -7.74 7.51 1.44
CA PRO A 134 -7.96 7.87 2.85
C PRO A 134 -8.83 9.12 3.04
N ALA A 135 -8.64 10.16 2.21
CA ALA A 135 -9.44 11.38 2.30
C ALA A 135 -10.93 11.12 2.01
N VAL A 136 -11.21 10.36 0.95
CA VAL A 136 -12.57 9.96 0.58
C VAL A 136 -13.13 9.01 1.65
N GLY A 137 -12.35 8.02 2.09
CA GLY A 137 -12.75 7.05 3.11
C GLY A 137 -13.15 7.71 4.41
N GLY A 138 -12.30 8.58 4.95
CA GLY A 138 -12.60 9.31 6.17
C GLY A 138 -13.80 10.25 6.03
N ALA A 139 -13.99 10.92 4.88
CA ALA A 139 -15.17 11.74 4.63
C ALA A 139 -16.45 10.89 4.60
N VAL A 140 -16.43 9.74 3.93
CA VAL A 140 -17.58 8.83 3.86
C VAL A 140 -17.88 8.21 5.22
N ALA A 141 -16.85 7.73 5.94
CA ALA A 141 -17.02 7.16 7.27
C ALA A 141 -17.66 8.15 8.26
N ASN A 142 -17.22 9.41 8.24
CA ASN A 142 -17.74 10.45 9.10
C ASN A 142 -19.19 10.88 8.79
N ASN A 143 -19.60 10.88 7.51
CA ASN A 143 -20.92 11.35 7.09
C ASN A 143 -21.96 10.24 6.93
N PHE A 144 -21.54 9.03 6.56
CA PHE A 144 -22.43 7.92 6.19
C PHE A 144 -22.17 6.64 6.98
N GLY A 145 -21.11 6.61 7.80
CA GLY A 145 -20.73 5.46 8.62
C GLY A 145 -19.73 4.52 7.95
N LEU A 146 -19.15 3.64 8.79
CA LEU A 146 -18.08 2.72 8.39
C LEU A 146 -18.53 1.68 7.37
N ASP A 147 -19.76 1.17 7.47
CA ASP A 147 -20.28 0.16 6.54
C ASP A 147 -20.35 0.69 5.12
N VAL A 148 -20.82 1.93 4.95
CA VAL A 148 -20.88 2.59 3.63
C VAL A 148 -19.48 2.77 3.06
N MET A 149 -18.51 3.13 3.89
CA MET A 149 -17.10 3.24 3.48
C MET A 149 -16.54 1.89 3.01
N PHE A 150 -16.81 0.79 3.71
CA PHE A 150 -16.38 -0.55 3.28
C PHE A 150 -17.03 -0.97 1.95
N TYR A 151 -18.32 -0.71 1.77
CA TYR A 151 -18.99 -0.99 0.49
C TYR A 151 -18.47 -0.10 -0.64
N LEU A 152 -18.16 1.17 -0.39
CA LEU A 152 -17.54 2.04 -1.38
C LEU A 152 -16.12 1.56 -1.76
N SER A 153 -15.34 1.11 -0.78
CA SER A 153 -14.05 0.47 -1.02
C SER A 153 -14.20 -0.76 -1.93
N SER A 154 -15.15 -1.63 -1.61
CA SER A 154 -15.49 -2.80 -2.41
C SER A 154 -15.90 -2.40 -3.83
N PHE A 155 -16.74 -1.37 -4.00
CA PHE A 155 -17.15 -0.86 -5.31
C PHE A 155 -15.96 -0.38 -6.15
N PHE A 156 -14.99 0.36 -5.55
CA PHE A 156 -13.78 0.79 -6.26
C PHE A 156 -12.93 -0.39 -6.73
N ALA A 157 -12.80 -1.42 -5.88
CA ALA A 157 -12.11 -2.64 -6.27
C ALA A 157 -12.83 -3.37 -7.41
N LEU A 158 -14.17 -3.45 -7.37
CA LEU A 158 -14.98 -4.06 -8.42
C LEU A 158 -14.80 -3.32 -9.76
N VAL A 159 -14.90 -1.99 -9.76
CA VAL A 159 -14.69 -1.18 -10.96
C VAL A 159 -13.27 -1.37 -11.50
N SER A 160 -12.26 -1.46 -10.61
CA SER A 160 -10.90 -1.78 -11.01
C SER A 160 -10.82 -3.12 -11.75
N VAL A 161 -11.48 -4.17 -11.23
CA VAL A 161 -11.56 -5.49 -11.88
C VAL A 161 -12.30 -5.42 -13.20
N CYS A 162 -13.43 -4.71 -13.28
CA CYS A 162 -14.18 -4.54 -14.53
C CYS A 162 -13.32 -3.90 -15.65
N ILE A 163 -12.48 -2.91 -15.31
CA ILE A 163 -11.54 -2.32 -16.27
C ILE A 163 -10.54 -3.37 -16.78
N LEU A 164 -10.06 -4.26 -15.90
CA LEU A 164 -9.12 -5.33 -16.28
C LEU A 164 -9.75 -6.35 -17.24
N PHE A 165 -11.08 -6.58 -17.18
CA PHE A 165 -11.74 -7.46 -18.14
C PHE A 165 -11.59 -6.98 -19.59
N GLY A 166 -11.59 -5.67 -19.82
CA GLY A 166 -11.40 -5.08 -21.15
C GLY A 166 -9.96 -5.12 -21.67
N MET A 167 -8.97 -5.52 -20.83
CA MET A 167 -7.56 -5.62 -21.24
C MET A 167 -7.28 -6.97 -21.91
N SER A 168 -6.43 -6.98 -22.92
CA SER A 168 -5.93 -8.22 -23.55
C SER A 168 -4.81 -8.84 -22.70
N GLU A 169 -4.72 -10.17 -22.70
CA GLU A 169 -3.60 -10.89 -22.09
C GLU A 169 -2.32 -10.71 -22.93
N THR A 170 -1.19 -10.46 -22.27
CA THR A 170 0.09 -10.27 -22.95
C THR A 170 0.96 -11.52 -23.01
N LEU A 171 0.68 -12.52 -22.17
CA LEU A 171 1.38 -13.79 -22.19
C LEU A 171 0.99 -14.60 -23.45
N LYS A 172 1.94 -14.84 -24.33
CA LYS A 172 1.72 -15.56 -25.59
C LYS A 172 1.49 -17.06 -25.36
N GLU A 173 2.27 -17.67 -24.48
CA GLU A 173 2.21 -19.11 -24.18
C GLU A 173 1.96 -19.31 -22.69
N LYS A 174 0.79 -19.85 -22.37
CA LYS A 174 0.45 -20.26 -21.00
C LYS A 174 1.10 -21.61 -20.70
N LYS A 175 1.63 -21.76 -19.50
CA LYS A 175 2.20 -23.01 -19.01
C LYS A 175 1.23 -23.66 -18.04
N GLU A 176 1.20 -25.00 -18.03
CA GLU A 176 0.42 -25.71 -17.02
C GLU A 176 0.95 -25.44 -15.61
N VAL A 177 0.04 -25.14 -14.70
CA VAL A 177 0.37 -24.90 -13.29
C VAL A 177 0.66 -26.24 -12.62
N THR A 178 1.93 -26.54 -12.48
CA THR A 178 2.37 -27.73 -11.75
C THR A 178 2.91 -27.30 -10.37
N TRP A 179 2.57 -28.00 -9.31
CA TRP A 179 3.06 -27.71 -7.94
C TRP A 179 4.59 -27.61 -7.83
N ARG A 180 5.32 -28.28 -8.72
CA ARG A 180 6.80 -28.20 -8.81
C ARG A 180 7.30 -26.80 -9.13
N PHE A 181 6.57 -26.00 -9.90
CA PHE A 181 6.96 -24.64 -10.26
C PHE A 181 6.74 -23.65 -9.10
N LEU A 182 5.86 -23.96 -8.16
CA LEU A 182 5.66 -23.15 -6.95
C LEU A 182 6.77 -23.35 -5.90
N LYS A 183 7.65 -24.35 -6.07
CA LYS A 183 8.81 -24.50 -5.20
C LYS A 183 9.81 -23.37 -5.44
N ILE A 184 10.05 -22.56 -4.40
CA ILE A 184 11.03 -21.48 -4.41
C ILE A 184 12.35 -22.07 -3.98
N ALA A 185 13.39 -21.96 -4.80
CA ALA A 185 14.73 -22.41 -4.42
C ALA A 185 15.32 -21.44 -3.38
N LYS A 186 16.03 -21.95 -2.37
CA LYS A 186 16.65 -21.12 -1.33
C LYS A 186 17.58 -20.04 -1.90
N LYS A 187 18.30 -20.34 -2.98
CA LYS A 187 19.18 -19.41 -3.70
C LYS A 187 18.43 -18.21 -4.33
N ASP A 188 17.11 -18.35 -4.60
CA ASP A 188 16.31 -17.31 -5.22
C ASP A 188 15.68 -16.37 -4.16
N LEU A 189 15.86 -16.67 -2.86
CA LEU A 189 15.28 -15.89 -1.76
C LEU A 189 16.19 -14.76 -1.28
N ILE A 190 17.52 -14.95 -1.36
CA ILE A 190 18.47 -13.98 -0.80
C ILE A 190 19.59 -13.74 -1.82
N GLU A 191 19.72 -12.48 -2.24
CA GLU A 191 20.84 -11.98 -3.02
C GLU A 191 21.76 -11.16 -2.09
N PRO A 192 23.03 -11.59 -1.84
CA PRO A 192 23.92 -10.91 -0.90
C PRO A 192 24.14 -9.42 -1.17
N LEU A 193 24.14 -9.02 -2.44
CA LEU A 193 24.34 -7.61 -2.85
C LEU A 193 23.21 -6.67 -2.41
N VAL A 194 22.01 -7.21 -2.14
CA VAL A 194 20.86 -6.39 -1.73
C VAL A 194 20.64 -6.36 -0.21
N ILE A 195 21.48 -7.03 0.59
CA ILE A 195 21.30 -7.09 2.05
C ILE A 195 21.39 -5.70 2.68
N ALA A 196 22.39 -4.90 2.32
CA ALA A 196 22.55 -3.55 2.87
C ALA A 196 21.37 -2.62 2.54
N PRO A 197 20.93 -2.46 1.28
CA PRO A 197 19.72 -1.70 0.98
C PRO A 197 18.46 -2.31 1.60
N ALA A 198 18.36 -3.65 1.73
CA ALA A 198 17.23 -4.30 2.38
C ALA A 198 17.14 -3.97 3.88
N LEU A 199 18.26 -3.87 4.59
CA LEU A 199 18.29 -3.42 5.99
C LEU A 199 17.81 -1.97 6.14
N VAL A 200 18.25 -1.06 5.26
CA VAL A 200 17.75 0.32 5.27
C VAL A 200 16.24 0.34 5.04
N MET A 201 15.75 -0.43 4.07
CA MET A 201 14.31 -0.54 3.80
C MET A 201 13.54 -1.19 4.96
N LEU A 202 14.12 -2.15 5.67
CA LEU A 202 13.50 -2.76 6.85
C LEU A 202 13.29 -1.72 7.96
N LEU A 203 14.31 -0.91 8.26
CA LEU A 203 14.26 0.12 9.30
C LEU A 203 13.28 1.25 8.92
N THR A 204 13.28 1.69 7.68
CA THR A 204 12.33 2.70 7.21
C THR A 204 10.90 2.17 7.14
N ALA A 205 10.71 0.90 6.74
CA ALA A 205 9.40 0.25 6.74
C ALA A 205 8.84 0.05 8.16
N TYR A 206 9.70 -0.16 9.15
CA TYR A 206 9.26 -0.22 10.56
C TYR A 206 8.62 1.11 10.99
N SER A 207 9.27 2.26 10.70
CA SER A 207 8.69 3.57 10.99
C SER A 207 7.38 3.81 10.25
N TYR A 208 7.29 3.34 8.99
CA TYR A 208 6.07 3.43 8.18
C TYR A 208 4.91 2.64 8.81
N GLY A 209 5.15 1.38 9.21
CA GLY A 209 4.15 0.56 9.88
C GLY A 209 3.66 1.19 11.19
N THR A 210 4.59 1.73 12.00
CA THR A 210 4.27 2.43 13.25
C THR A 210 3.40 3.66 13.00
N ALA A 211 3.80 4.52 12.05
CA ALA A 211 3.03 5.72 11.69
C ALA A 211 1.62 5.34 11.20
N PHE A 212 1.50 4.37 10.29
CA PHE A 212 0.20 3.94 9.76
C PHE A 212 -0.71 3.32 10.82
N THR A 213 -0.16 2.68 11.84
CA THR A 213 -0.94 2.07 12.92
C THR A 213 -1.39 3.09 13.96
N LEU A 214 -0.52 4.05 14.33
CA LEU A 214 -0.76 4.94 15.45
C LEU A 214 -1.34 6.30 15.04
N LEU A 215 -1.05 6.78 13.84
CA LEU A 215 -1.47 8.10 13.37
C LEU A 215 -2.99 8.34 13.44
N PRO A 216 -3.88 7.36 13.14
CA PRO A 216 -5.32 7.52 13.32
C PRO A 216 -5.73 7.74 14.78
N ASP A 217 -5.11 7.02 15.72
CA ASP A 217 -5.38 7.18 17.15
C ASP A 217 -4.93 8.55 17.64
N PHE A 218 -3.74 9.01 17.24
CA PHE A 218 -3.28 10.38 17.52
C PHE A 218 -4.21 11.44 16.92
N GLY A 219 -4.68 11.22 15.69
CA GLY A 219 -5.67 12.10 15.06
C GLY A 219 -6.94 12.23 15.88
N SER A 220 -7.46 11.11 16.39
CA SER A 220 -8.63 11.09 17.29
C SER A 220 -8.35 11.84 18.59
N PHE A 221 -7.20 11.60 19.21
CA PHE A 221 -6.78 12.23 20.47
C PHE A 221 -6.74 13.77 20.38
N VAL A 222 -6.26 14.32 19.26
CA VAL A 222 -6.20 15.77 19.04
C VAL A 222 -7.45 16.35 18.35
N GLY A 223 -8.51 15.56 18.18
CA GLY A 223 -9.82 16.01 17.69
C GLY A 223 -9.92 16.16 16.15
N ILE A 224 -9.08 15.50 15.38
CA ILE A 224 -9.19 15.49 13.91
C ILE A 224 -10.32 14.54 13.49
N LYS A 225 -11.41 15.10 12.92
CA LYS A 225 -12.56 14.32 12.46
C LYS A 225 -12.22 13.42 11.27
N ASN A 226 -11.60 13.97 10.23
CA ASN A 226 -11.18 13.18 9.06
C ASN A 226 -9.70 12.78 9.18
N LYS A 227 -9.44 11.62 9.78
CA LYS A 227 -8.10 11.05 9.98
C LYS A 227 -7.38 10.75 8.66
N GLY A 228 -8.15 10.49 7.60
CA GLY A 228 -7.63 10.25 6.26
C GLY A 228 -6.82 11.41 5.70
N LEU A 229 -7.11 12.66 6.12
CA LEU A 229 -6.35 13.84 5.71
C LEU A 229 -4.87 13.77 6.12
N LEU A 230 -4.54 13.18 7.26
CA LEU A 230 -3.16 13.00 7.71
C LEU A 230 -2.36 12.15 6.70
N PHE A 231 -2.96 11.07 6.21
CA PHE A 231 -2.37 10.21 5.18
C PHE A 231 -2.30 10.92 3.81
N THR A 232 -3.27 11.77 3.52
CA THR A 232 -3.24 12.60 2.30
C THR A 232 -2.07 13.57 2.33
N PHE A 233 -1.87 14.32 3.42
CA PHE A 233 -0.72 15.21 3.58
C PHE A 233 0.60 14.45 3.47
N LEU A 234 0.73 13.30 4.12
CA LEU A 234 1.90 12.43 4.03
C LEU A 234 2.16 12.00 2.58
N THR A 235 1.15 11.51 1.88
CA THR A 235 1.33 10.98 0.53
C THR A 235 1.58 12.08 -0.50
N VAL A 236 0.89 13.21 -0.42
CA VAL A 236 1.11 14.36 -1.31
C VAL A 236 2.53 14.90 -1.14
N SER A 237 2.99 15.05 0.10
CA SER A 237 4.36 15.51 0.40
C SER A 237 5.40 14.52 -0.14
N SER A 238 5.14 13.21 0.00
CA SER A 238 5.99 12.16 -0.56
C SER A 238 6.08 12.23 -2.09
N LEU A 239 4.97 12.48 -2.76
CA LEU A 239 4.92 12.65 -4.21
C LEU A 239 5.73 13.86 -4.69
N LEU A 240 5.52 15.01 -4.04
CA LEU A 240 6.18 16.24 -4.41
C LEU A 240 7.71 16.13 -4.30
N ILE A 241 8.20 15.55 -3.22
CA ILE A 241 9.65 15.41 -3.00
C ILE A 241 10.29 14.39 -3.96
N ARG A 242 9.59 13.36 -4.41
CA ARG A 242 10.13 12.34 -5.33
C ARG A 242 10.69 12.95 -6.60
N LEU A 243 10.04 13.99 -7.14
CA LEU A 243 10.49 14.69 -8.34
C LEU A 243 11.84 15.40 -8.11
N LEU A 244 12.05 15.96 -6.92
CA LEU A 244 13.28 16.64 -6.53
C LEU A 244 14.36 15.64 -6.09
N ALA A 245 13.97 14.63 -5.30
CA ALA A 245 14.87 13.60 -4.79
C ALA A 245 15.46 12.75 -5.92
N GLY A 246 14.71 12.45 -6.96
CA GLY A 246 15.21 11.75 -8.15
C GLY A 246 16.38 12.52 -8.80
N ARG A 247 16.18 13.81 -9.07
CA ARG A 247 17.24 14.67 -9.65
C ARG A 247 18.44 14.81 -8.71
N ALA A 248 18.19 14.95 -7.41
CA ALA A 248 19.26 15.03 -6.41
C ALA A 248 20.05 13.71 -6.31
N SER A 249 19.37 12.57 -6.39
CA SER A 249 19.97 11.23 -6.39
C SER A 249 20.89 11.03 -7.61
N ASP A 250 20.46 11.48 -8.78
CA ASP A 250 21.26 11.40 -10.01
C ASP A 250 22.51 12.29 -9.94
N ARG A 251 22.40 13.47 -9.31
CA ARG A 251 23.48 14.46 -9.23
C ARG A 251 24.47 14.21 -8.09
N TYR A 252 23.96 13.83 -6.90
CA TYR A 252 24.77 13.73 -5.67
C TYR A 252 24.93 12.30 -5.18
N GLY A 253 24.29 11.34 -5.85
CA GLY A 253 24.29 9.92 -5.48
C GLY A 253 23.24 9.56 -4.43
N ARG A 254 22.84 8.29 -4.45
CA ARG A 254 21.76 7.74 -3.60
C ARG A 254 22.04 7.87 -2.10
N VAL A 255 23.32 7.67 -1.70
CA VAL A 255 23.73 7.75 -0.29
C VAL A 255 23.58 9.15 0.28
N ALA A 256 23.87 10.20 -0.52
CA ALA A 256 23.71 11.58 -0.09
C ALA A 256 22.24 11.92 0.21
N VAL A 257 21.32 11.46 -0.63
CA VAL A 257 19.88 11.64 -0.42
C VAL A 257 19.42 10.91 0.84
N LEU A 258 19.88 9.67 1.09
CA LEU A 258 19.56 8.92 2.30
C LEU A 258 20.07 9.61 3.57
N LYS A 259 21.28 10.18 3.55
CA LYS A 259 21.85 10.94 4.68
C LYS A 259 21.01 12.16 5.08
N LEU A 260 20.23 12.72 4.16
CA LEU A 260 19.30 13.82 4.45
C LEU A 260 17.93 13.30 4.86
N SER A 261 17.46 12.24 4.23
CA SER A 261 16.10 11.69 4.45
C SER A 261 15.94 11.04 5.83
N VAL A 262 16.97 10.33 6.32
CA VAL A 262 16.91 9.64 7.62
C VAL A 262 16.78 10.61 8.81
N PRO A 263 17.58 11.69 8.94
CA PRO A 263 17.35 12.70 9.96
C PRO A 263 15.98 13.38 9.87
N LEU A 264 15.51 13.63 8.64
CA LEU A 264 14.18 14.20 8.43
C LEU A 264 13.06 13.25 8.91
N MET A 265 13.24 11.93 8.70
CA MET A 265 12.32 10.92 9.22
C MET A 265 12.33 10.88 10.74
N LEU A 266 13.51 10.99 11.37
CA LEU A 266 13.64 11.09 12.83
C LEU A 266 12.90 12.33 13.36
N LEU A 267 13.10 13.50 12.73
CA LEU A 267 12.40 14.73 13.11
C LEU A 267 10.88 14.56 12.99
N ALA A 268 10.39 13.93 11.93
CA ALA A 268 8.96 13.64 11.76
C ALA A 268 8.41 12.75 12.88
N MET A 269 9.13 11.68 13.24
CA MET A 269 8.72 10.77 14.32
C MET A 269 8.74 11.46 15.69
N LEU A 270 9.72 12.33 15.95
CA LEU A 270 9.72 13.17 17.15
C LEU A 270 8.53 14.15 17.16
N THR A 271 8.21 14.77 16.02
CA THR A 271 7.05 15.65 15.88
C THR A 271 5.75 14.90 16.19
N PHE A 272 5.59 13.65 15.76
CA PHE A 272 4.46 12.81 16.15
C PHE A 272 4.45 12.51 17.64
N GLY A 273 5.60 12.12 18.21
CA GLY A 273 5.69 11.75 19.63
C GLY A 273 5.38 12.89 20.60
N PHE A 274 5.67 14.12 20.21
CA PHE A 274 5.39 15.34 21.01
C PHE A 274 4.16 16.11 20.53
N ALA A 275 3.35 15.57 19.64
CA ALA A 275 2.19 16.26 19.10
C ALA A 275 1.10 16.47 20.17
N ILE A 276 0.79 17.72 20.47
CA ILE A 276 -0.25 18.14 21.42
C ILE A 276 -1.47 18.74 20.71
N ASN A 277 -1.40 18.99 19.40
CA ASN A 277 -2.47 19.57 18.61
C ASN A 277 -2.46 19.10 17.16
N SER A 278 -3.56 19.36 16.45
CA SER A 278 -3.76 18.95 15.06
C SER A 278 -2.70 19.53 14.10
N PHE A 279 -2.24 20.76 14.35
CA PHE A 279 -1.23 21.40 13.51
C PHE A 279 0.10 20.64 13.55
N MET A 280 0.56 20.23 14.73
CA MET A 280 1.79 19.42 14.88
C MET A 280 1.66 18.08 14.17
N LEU A 281 0.51 17.42 14.22
CA LEU A 281 0.31 16.16 13.47
C LEU A 281 0.33 16.37 11.96
N ILE A 282 -0.23 17.46 11.46
CA ILE A 282 -0.16 17.81 10.03
C ILE A 282 1.29 18.06 9.61
N VAL A 283 2.03 18.88 10.39
CA VAL A 283 3.46 19.15 10.14
C VAL A 283 4.26 17.85 10.16
N GLY A 284 4.06 17.01 11.16
CA GLY A 284 4.68 15.69 11.26
C GLY A 284 4.37 14.80 10.03
N SER A 285 3.11 14.81 9.56
CA SER A 285 2.70 14.05 8.36
C SER A 285 3.40 14.57 7.09
N VAL A 286 3.54 15.89 6.94
CA VAL A 286 4.27 16.51 5.83
C VAL A 286 5.76 16.14 5.88
N LEU A 287 6.40 16.32 7.04
CA LEU A 287 7.83 15.96 7.23
C LEU A 287 8.07 14.48 6.97
N TYR A 288 7.19 13.62 7.48
CA TYR A 288 7.28 12.18 7.25
C TYR A 288 7.13 11.84 5.76
N GLY A 289 6.18 12.48 5.08
CA GLY A 289 5.98 12.30 3.64
C GLY A 289 7.22 12.72 2.83
N LEU A 290 7.83 13.87 3.16
CA LEU A 290 9.07 14.32 2.53
C LEU A 290 10.22 13.33 2.76
N ALA A 291 10.38 12.82 3.97
CA ALA A 291 11.39 11.82 4.29
C ALA A 291 11.17 10.52 3.52
N GLN A 292 9.96 9.98 3.57
CA GLN A 292 9.58 8.72 2.92
C GLN A 292 9.69 8.81 1.38
N GLY A 293 9.25 9.92 0.80
CA GLY A 293 9.35 10.12 -0.65
C GLY A 293 10.79 10.24 -1.16
N SER A 294 11.71 10.70 -0.31
CA SER A 294 13.13 10.80 -0.64
C SER A 294 13.87 9.45 -0.49
N THR A 295 13.38 8.53 0.33
CA THR A 295 13.99 7.20 0.54
C THR A 295 13.52 6.15 -0.46
N SER A 296 12.41 6.38 -1.15
CA SER A 296 11.78 5.45 -2.09
C SER A 296 12.12 5.75 -3.54
#